data_f9f2a2d83a638459cdf8f2fb1eb9049f
#
_entry.id   f9f2a2d83a638459cdf8f2fb1eb9049f
#
_cell.length_a   1.000
_cell.length_b   1.000
_cell.length_c   1.000
_cell.angle_alpha   90.00
_cell.angle_beta   90.00
_cell.angle_gamma   90.00
#
_symmetry.space_group_name_H-M   'P 1'
#
loop_
_entity.id
_entity.type
_entity.pdbx_description
1 polymer ?
#
loop_
_entity_poly.entity_id
_entity_poly.type
_entity_poly.pdbx_seq_one_letter_code
_entity_poly.pdbx_strand_id
1 'polypeptide(L)'
;MAVLYRWFSVIRVFLIMFLSYVVGQVCTYYGNYRYAEQQSNLSNCTWYRSMSCCRRTEVASVFGSMFKIHGDSDACHSRLNYMMCYFCSPNQIDWYDSKVVICSDFCEETYEECKNARLGDHSIGEKYESGAHFCEANNFKVVPGNDRCFSFDPTAFDGAPTLRPAVVCLVIALAAALAGL
;
A
#
# COMPACT_ATOMS: atom_id res chain seq x y z
N MET A 1 -18.09 -24.24 37.43
CA MET A 1 -18.70 -23.06 36.80
C MET A 1 -17.64 -22.06 36.28
N ALA A 2 -16.60 -21.75 37.02
CA ALA A 2 -15.56 -20.79 36.59
C ALA A 2 -14.79 -21.20 35.32
N VAL A 3 -14.53 -22.47 35.12
CA VAL A 3 -13.81 -23.01 33.94
C VAL A 3 -14.64 -22.82 32.67
N LEU A 4 -15.94 -23.09 32.71
CA LEU A 4 -16.85 -22.91 31.58
C LEU A 4 -16.92 -21.44 31.15
N TYR A 5 -16.95 -20.50 32.10
CA TYR A 5 -16.99 -19.06 31.81
C TYR A 5 -15.71 -18.58 31.12
N ARG A 6 -14.53 -19.08 31.52
CA ARG A 6 -13.25 -18.79 30.83
C ARG A 6 -13.24 -19.30 29.39
N TRP A 7 -13.76 -20.50 29.13
CA TRP A 7 -13.86 -21.04 27.78
C TRP A 7 -14.80 -20.22 26.88
N PHE A 8 -15.95 -19.78 27.39
CA PHE A 8 -16.87 -18.91 26.64
C PHE A 8 -16.25 -17.55 26.34
N SER A 9 -15.47 -16.96 27.24
CA SER A 9 -14.76 -15.70 26.99
C SER A 9 -13.70 -15.85 25.91
N VAL A 10 -12.92 -16.92 25.93
CA VAL A 10 -11.91 -17.21 24.90
C VAL A 10 -12.54 -17.40 23.53
N ILE A 11 -13.61 -18.20 23.45
CA ILE A 11 -14.35 -18.43 22.20
C ILE A 11 -14.94 -17.13 21.65
N ARG A 12 -15.47 -16.26 22.51
CA ARG A 12 -16.04 -14.96 22.12
C ARG A 12 -14.98 -14.02 21.56
N VAL A 13 -13.81 -13.94 22.18
CA VAL A 13 -12.68 -13.16 21.69
C VAL A 13 -12.19 -13.73 20.34
N PHE A 14 -12.11 -15.05 20.22
CA PHE A 14 -11.74 -15.71 18.95
C PHE A 14 -12.74 -15.43 17.84
N LEU A 15 -14.04 -15.48 18.11
CA LEU A 15 -15.10 -15.16 17.14
C LEU A 15 -15.05 -13.69 16.70
N ILE A 16 -14.82 -12.76 17.62
CA ILE A 16 -14.70 -11.33 17.30
C ILE A 16 -13.45 -11.07 16.44
N MET A 17 -12.33 -11.68 16.78
CA MET A 17 -11.09 -11.56 16.00
C MET A 17 -11.24 -12.19 14.60
N PHE A 18 -11.95 -13.32 14.49
CA PHE A 18 -12.18 -13.98 13.20
C PHE A 18 -13.13 -13.19 12.31
N LEU A 19 -14.18 -12.58 12.88
CA LEU A 19 -15.12 -11.72 12.14
C LEU A 19 -14.45 -10.46 11.61
N SER A 20 -13.52 -9.87 12.36
CA SER A 20 -12.74 -8.70 11.90
C SER A 20 -11.80 -9.04 10.72
N TYR A 21 -11.44 -10.30 10.56
CA TYR A 21 -10.55 -10.77 9.49
C TYR A 21 -11.26 -10.96 8.15
N VAL A 22 -12.58 -11.12 8.16
CA VAL A 22 -13.38 -11.45 6.96
C VAL A 22 -13.92 -10.20 6.25
N VAL A 23 -13.93 -9.05 6.91
CA VAL A 23 -14.35 -7.80 6.26
C VAL A 23 -13.20 -7.29 5.40
N GLY A 24 -13.30 -7.53 4.08
CA GLY A 24 -12.36 -6.99 3.11
C GLY A 24 -12.26 -5.47 3.23
N GLN A 25 -11.05 -4.94 3.11
CA GLN A 25 -10.82 -3.49 3.14
C GLN A 25 -11.52 -2.82 1.95
N VAL A 26 -12.22 -1.72 2.22
CA VAL A 26 -12.94 -0.96 1.19
C VAL A 26 -11.96 -0.22 0.30
N CYS A 27 -12.13 -0.34 -1.01
CA CYS A 27 -11.31 0.31 -2.03
C CYS A 27 -11.89 1.68 -2.38
N THR A 28 -11.63 2.69 -1.57
CA THR A 28 -12.24 4.02 -1.66
C THR A 28 -11.96 4.74 -2.99
N TYR A 29 -10.81 4.49 -3.63
CA TYR A 29 -10.49 5.02 -4.96
C TYR A 29 -11.49 4.58 -6.04
N TYR A 30 -12.04 3.37 -5.91
CA TYR A 30 -13.02 2.82 -6.85
C TYR A 30 -14.49 3.01 -6.39
N GLY A 31 -14.70 3.76 -5.33
CA GLY A 31 -15.99 3.89 -4.67
C GLY A 31 -16.25 2.76 -3.67
N ASN A 32 -17.23 2.98 -2.79
CA ASN A 32 -17.47 2.14 -1.60
C ASN A 32 -18.03 0.72 -1.91
N TYR A 33 -18.11 0.34 -3.17
CA TYR A 33 -18.68 -0.96 -3.59
C TYR A 33 -17.62 -2.02 -3.89
N ARG A 34 -16.33 -1.65 -3.93
CA ARG A 34 -15.23 -2.59 -4.18
C ARG A 34 -14.50 -2.89 -2.88
N TYR A 35 -14.17 -4.15 -2.70
CA TYR A 35 -13.35 -4.63 -1.60
C TYR A 35 -12.04 -5.18 -2.13
N ALA A 36 -11.00 -5.06 -1.32
CA ALA A 36 -9.70 -5.65 -1.64
C ALA A 36 -9.79 -7.17 -1.62
N GLU A 37 -9.27 -7.81 -2.66
CA GLU A 37 -9.30 -9.26 -2.85
C GLU A 37 -7.94 -9.77 -3.36
N GLN A 38 -7.74 -11.08 -3.27
CA GLN A 38 -6.54 -11.69 -3.82
C GLN A 38 -6.56 -11.59 -5.35
N GLN A 39 -5.45 -11.12 -5.92
CA GLN A 39 -5.26 -11.01 -7.36
C GLN A 39 -4.04 -11.82 -7.82
N SER A 40 -4.20 -12.61 -8.86
CA SER A 40 -3.07 -13.27 -9.53
C SER A 40 -2.54 -12.41 -10.67
N ASN A 41 -1.23 -12.47 -10.92
CA ASN A 41 -0.60 -11.85 -12.09
C ASN A 41 -0.71 -10.31 -12.18
N LEU A 42 -0.58 -9.62 -11.05
CA LEU A 42 -0.29 -8.19 -11.04
C LEU A 42 1.18 -8.01 -11.48
N SER A 43 1.42 -7.48 -12.70
CA SER A 43 2.77 -7.42 -13.27
C SER A 43 3.67 -6.41 -12.54
N ASN A 44 3.18 -5.21 -12.27
CA ASN A 44 3.98 -4.11 -11.69
C ASN A 44 3.69 -3.85 -10.22
N CYS A 45 2.52 -4.23 -9.71
CA CYS A 45 2.08 -3.99 -8.33
C CYS A 45 2.03 -5.30 -7.53
N THR A 46 3.05 -6.15 -7.67
CA THR A 46 3.05 -7.53 -7.19
C THR A 46 2.97 -7.68 -5.68
N TRP A 47 3.42 -6.70 -4.91
CA TRP A 47 3.34 -6.68 -3.45
C TRP A 47 1.91 -6.61 -2.91
N TYR A 48 0.96 -6.10 -3.71
CA TYR A 48 -0.46 -6.09 -3.35
C TYR A 48 -1.20 -7.39 -3.73
N ARG A 49 -0.52 -8.41 -4.26
CA ARG A 49 -1.13 -9.64 -4.78
C ARG A 49 -2.04 -10.36 -3.79
N SER A 50 -1.69 -10.38 -2.52
CA SER A 50 -2.47 -11.06 -1.48
C SER A 50 -3.75 -10.33 -1.10
N MET A 51 -3.79 -9.00 -1.28
CA MET A 51 -4.90 -8.13 -0.93
C MET A 51 -4.80 -6.88 -1.81
N SER A 52 -5.57 -6.83 -2.88
CA SER A 52 -5.49 -5.77 -3.88
C SER A 52 -6.84 -5.13 -4.17
N CYS A 53 -6.83 -3.82 -4.27
CA CYS A 53 -7.96 -3.05 -4.77
C CYS A 53 -8.02 -3.01 -6.30
N CYS A 54 -6.89 -3.15 -6.98
CA CYS A 54 -6.84 -3.14 -8.45
C CYS A 54 -6.97 -4.55 -9.04
N ARG A 55 -7.34 -4.59 -10.31
CA ARG A 55 -7.35 -5.79 -11.14
C ARG A 55 -6.20 -5.76 -12.14
N ARG A 56 -5.79 -6.94 -12.61
CA ARG A 56 -4.74 -7.10 -13.63
C ARG A 56 -4.92 -6.19 -14.85
N THR A 57 -6.14 -6.06 -15.35
CA THR A 57 -6.44 -5.25 -16.54
C THR A 57 -6.25 -3.75 -16.28
N GLU A 58 -6.52 -3.29 -15.07
CA GLU A 58 -6.30 -1.90 -14.65
C GLU A 58 -4.82 -1.59 -14.54
N VAL A 59 -4.02 -2.50 -13.95
CA VAL A 59 -2.56 -2.38 -13.91
C VAL A 59 -1.98 -2.34 -15.32
N ALA A 60 -2.40 -3.25 -16.20
CA ALA A 60 -1.93 -3.27 -17.58
C ALA A 60 -2.29 -1.98 -18.34
N SER A 61 -3.48 -1.42 -18.11
CA SER A 61 -3.92 -0.16 -18.71
C SER A 61 -3.09 1.04 -18.23
N VAL A 62 -2.89 1.16 -16.90
CA VAL A 62 -2.12 2.27 -16.32
C VAL A 62 -0.68 2.24 -16.82
N PHE A 63 0.01 1.12 -16.66
CA PHE A 63 1.41 1.00 -17.06
C PHE A 63 1.61 0.97 -18.58
N GLY A 64 0.63 0.53 -19.36
CA GLY A 64 0.65 0.59 -20.82
C GLY A 64 0.52 2.00 -21.40
N SER A 65 -0.11 2.91 -20.64
CA SER A 65 -0.31 4.32 -21.03
C SER A 65 0.75 5.27 -20.44
N MET A 66 1.58 4.80 -19.51
CA MET A 66 2.62 5.63 -18.91
C MET A 66 3.72 6.01 -19.89
N PHE A 67 4.19 7.25 -19.76
CA PHE A 67 5.42 7.67 -20.46
C PHE A 67 6.61 6.82 -19.98
N LYS A 68 7.42 6.37 -20.94
CA LYS A 68 8.66 5.68 -20.62
C LYS A 68 9.66 6.67 -20.03
N ILE A 69 10.20 6.30 -18.88
CA ILE A 69 11.30 7.02 -18.25
C ILE A 69 12.59 6.36 -18.66
N HIS A 70 13.60 7.16 -18.97
CA HIS A 70 14.89 6.69 -19.44
C HIS A 70 16.01 7.20 -18.52
N GLY A 71 17.02 6.35 -18.27
CA GLY A 71 18.18 6.71 -17.45
C GLY A 71 17.86 6.83 -15.96
N ASP A 72 16.77 6.18 -15.53
CA ASP A 72 16.41 6.06 -14.13
C ASP A 72 17.33 5.05 -13.40
N SER A 73 17.60 5.34 -12.13
CA SER A 73 18.24 4.39 -11.22
C SER A 73 17.22 3.33 -10.76
N ASP A 74 17.69 2.18 -10.25
CA ASP A 74 16.82 1.16 -9.66
C ASP A 74 15.98 1.73 -8.52
N ALA A 75 16.55 2.65 -7.73
CA ALA A 75 15.85 3.34 -6.66
C ALA A 75 14.72 4.24 -7.20
N CYS A 76 15.02 5.04 -8.22
CA CYS A 76 14.01 5.85 -8.92
C CYS A 76 12.90 4.98 -9.50
N HIS A 77 13.28 3.93 -10.23
CA HIS A 77 12.32 2.99 -10.84
C HIS A 77 11.39 2.37 -9.79
N SER A 78 11.94 1.88 -8.70
CA SER A 78 11.18 1.25 -7.62
C SER A 78 10.20 2.23 -6.97
N ARG A 79 10.65 3.46 -6.67
CA ARG A 79 9.81 4.50 -6.07
C ARG A 79 8.67 4.94 -6.99
N LEU A 80 8.96 5.17 -8.26
CA LEU A 80 7.94 5.53 -9.26
C LEU A 80 6.94 4.39 -9.48
N ASN A 81 7.41 3.16 -9.58
CA ASN A 81 6.55 1.99 -9.69
C ASN A 81 5.63 1.86 -8.46
N TYR A 82 6.19 2.05 -7.25
CA TYR A 82 5.41 2.04 -6.03
C TYR A 82 4.38 3.18 -6.01
N MET A 83 4.81 4.40 -6.33
CA MET A 83 3.95 5.57 -6.40
C MET A 83 2.76 5.33 -7.33
N MET A 84 3.00 4.78 -8.51
CA MET A 84 1.95 4.52 -9.50
C MET A 84 1.01 3.38 -9.11
N CYS A 85 1.40 2.53 -8.16
CA CYS A 85 0.56 1.43 -7.68
C CYS A 85 -0.42 1.82 -6.55
N TYR A 86 -0.57 3.11 -6.22
CA TYR A 86 -1.48 3.58 -5.16
C TYR A 86 -2.90 3.00 -5.31
N PHE A 87 -3.41 2.89 -6.54
CA PHE A 87 -4.76 2.40 -6.82
C PHE A 87 -4.95 0.90 -6.52
N CYS A 88 -3.85 0.16 -6.27
CA CYS A 88 -3.88 -1.24 -5.85
C CYS A 88 -3.85 -1.43 -4.33
N SER A 89 -3.47 -0.40 -3.57
CA SER A 89 -3.32 -0.49 -2.12
C SER A 89 -4.66 -0.83 -1.44
N PRO A 90 -4.68 -1.78 -0.50
CA PRO A 90 -5.86 -2.05 0.31
C PRO A 90 -6.14 -0.97 1.37
N ASN A 91 -5.14 -0.15 1.70
CA ASN A 91 -5.24 0.86 2.75
C ASN A 91 -5.70 2.23 2.23
N GLN A 92 -6.42 2.28 1.13
CA GLN A 92 -6.87 3.53 0.50
C GLN A 92 -7.71 4.42 1.42
N ILE A 93 -8.44 3.82 2.35
CA ILE A 93 -9.28 4.55 3.30
C ILE A 93 -8.48 5.51 4.20
N ASP A 94 -7.19 5.22 4.43
CA ASP A 94 -6.34 6.00 5.32
C ASP A 94 -5.84 7.31 4.68
N TRP A 95 -5.79 7.36 3.33
CA TRP A 95 -5.13 8.45 2.61
C TRP A 95 -5.83 8.89 1.32
N TYR A 96 -6.96 8.29 0.94
CA TYR A 96 -7.74 8.73 -0.23
C TYR A 96 -8.94 9.55 0.20
N ASP A 97 -8.95 10.83 -0.18
CA ASP A 97 -10.05 11.76 -0.01
C ASP A 97 -10.25 12.55 -1.31
N SER A 98 -11.10 12.06 -2.21
CA SER A 98 -11.33 12.60 -3.56
C SER A 98 -10.06 12.68 -4.44
N LYS A 99 -8.90 12.82 -3.83
CA LYS A 99 -7.56 12.72 -4.40
C LYS A 99 -6.69 11.83 -3.52
N VAL A 100 -5.61 11.33 -4.11
CA VAL A 100 -4.55 10.64 -3.34
C VAL A 100 -3.82 11.68 -2.50
N VAL A 101 -3.90 11.53 -1.18
CA VAL A 101 -3.10 12.31 -0.23
C VAL A 101 -1.75 11.61 -0.11
N ILE A 102 -0.68 12.26 -0.57
CA ILE A 102 0.68 11.73 -0.56
C ILE A 102 1.56 12.50 0.42
N CYS A 103 2.45 11.77 1.10
CA CYS A 103 3.38 12.36 2.05
C CYS A 103 4.46 13.18 1.34
N SER A 104 4.77 14.38 1.85
CA SER A 104 5.83 15.24 1.29
C SER A 104 7.18 14.53 1.23
N ASP A 105 7.52 13.80 2.27
CA ASP A 105 8.81 13.10 2.34
C ASP A 105 8.95 12.07 1.22
N PHE A 106 7.88 11.34 0.91
CA PHE A 106 7.88 10.40 -0.22
C PHE A 106 8.05 11.12 -1.57
N CYS A 107 7.42 12.27 -1.75
CA CYS A 107 7.57 13.09 -2.96
C CYS A 107 9.00 13.61 -3.12
N GLU A 108 9.59 14.18 -2.05
CA GLU A 108 10.94 14.74 -2.09
C GLU A 108 12.00 13.66 -2.33
N GLU A 109 11.91 12.54 -1.61
CA GLU A 109 12.82 11.42 -1.80
C GLU A 109 12.70 10.82 -3.22
N THR A 110 11.48 10.71 -3.75
CA THR A 110 11.28 10.21 -5.12
C THR A 110 11.85 11.19 -6.14
N TYR A 111 11.63 12.48 -5.95
CA TYR A 111 12.18 13.50 -6.82
C TYR A 111 13.72 13.49 -6.82
N GLU A 112 14.34 13.45 -5.64
CA GLU A 112 15.81 13.41 -5.51
C GLU A 112 16.42 12.21 -6.24
N GLU A 113 15.81 11.02 -6.11
CA GLU A 113 16.27 9.83 -6.81
C GLU A 113 16.03 9.87 -8.33
N CYS A 114 14.99 10.60 -8.77
CA CYS A 114 14.54 10.62 -10.15
C CYS A 114 14.90 11.88 -10.94
N LYS A 115 15.45 12.92 -10.32
CA LYS A 115 15.65 14.23 -10.99
C LYS A 115 16.52 14.18 -12.25
N ASN A 116 17.42 13.19 -12.35
CA ASN A 116 18.27 12.99 -13.52
C ASN A 116 17.64 12.10 -14.59
N ALA A 117 16.56 11.39 -14.26
CA ALA A 117 15.84 10.56 -15.20
C ALA A 117 15.07 11.41 -16.21
N ARG A 118 14.96 10.93 -17.44
CA ARG A 118 14.36 11.67 -18.56
C ARG A 118 12.93 11.25 -18.82
N LEU A 119 12.06 12.24 -18.90
CA LEU A 119 10.68 12.10 -19.33
C LEU A 119 10.49 12.80 -20.68
N GLY A 120 10.65 12.04 -21.76
CA GLY A 120 10.75 12.59 -23.10
C GLY A 120 12.06 13.34 -23.30
N ASP A 121 12.00 14.60 -23.71
CA ASP A 121 13.18 15.41 -24.03
C ASP A 121 13.81 16.12 -22.82
N HIS A 122 13.12 16.15 -21.68
CA HIS A 122 13.57 16.84 -20.47
C HIS A 122 13.83 15.87 -19.33
N SER A 123 14.77 16.21 -18.44
CA SER A 123 14.90 15.52 -17.16
C SER A 123 13.78 15.94 -16.20
N ILE A 124 13.50 15.09 -15.21
CA ILE A 124 12.50 15.38 -14.17
C ILE A 124 12.92 16.66 -13.41
N GLY A 125 14.22 16.81 -13.12
CA GLY A 125 14.75 18.00 -12.44
C GLY A 125 14.72 19.30 -13.26
N GLU A 126 14.73 19.23 -14.59
CA GLU A 126 14.49 20.38 -15.46
C GLU A 126 13.02 20.81 -15.50
N LYS A 127 12.12 19.84 -15.35
CA LYS A 127 10.69 20.07 -15.49
C LYS A 127 10.01 20.47 -14.19
N TYR A 128 10.52 20.00 -13.05
CA TYR A 128 9.92 20.23 -11.74
C TYR A 128 10.95 20.80 -10.77
N GLU A 129 10.54 21.75 -9.96
CA GLU A 129 11.42 22.49 -9.03
C GLU A 129 11.64 21.75 -7.70
N SER A 130 10.72 20.84 -7.34
CA SER A 130 10.73 20.11 -6.06
C SER A 130 9.91 18.83 -6.16
N GLY A 131 10.05 17.96 -5.17
CA GLY A 131 9.23 16.77 -5.05
C GLY A 131 7.74 17.09 -4.85
N ALA A 132 7.44 18.15 -4.09
CA ALA A 132 6.06 18.60 -3.95
C ALA A 132 5.47 19.01 -5.31
N HIS A 133 6.19 19.85 -6.08
CA HIS A 133 5.75 20.25 -7.42
C HIS A 133 5.60 19.04 -8.36
N PHE A 134 6.52 18.08 -8.30
CA PHE A 134 6.44 16.84 -9.06
C PHE A 134 5.17 16.03 -8.74
N CYS A 135 4.85 15.85 -7.47
CA CYS A 135 3.66 15.12 -7.05
C CYS A 135 2.36 15.86 -7.40
N GLU A 136 2.29 17.17 -7.16
CA GLU A 136 1.12 18.00 -7.48
C GLU A 136 0.81 18.02 -8.97
N ALA A 137 1.85 18.08 -9.81
CA ALA A 137 1.72 17.99 -11.26
C ALA A 137 1.18 16.62 -11.73
N ASN A 138 1.36 15.58 -10.92
CA ASN A 138 0.77 14.25 -11.12
C ASN A 138 -0.57 14.05 -10.39
N ASN A 139 -1.22 15.16 -10.04
CA ASN A 139 -2.56 15.19 -9.43
C ASN A 139 -2.67 14.59 -8.02
N PHE A 140 -1.55 14.51 -7.28
CA PHE A 140 -1.56 14.18 -5.87
C PHE A 140 -1.82 15.40 -5.00
N LYS A 141 -2.38 15.20 -3.81
CA LYS A 141 -2.48 16.22 -2.77
C LYS A 141 -1.34 16.00 -1.79
N VAL A 142 -0.32 16.85 -1.85
CA VAL A 142 0.84 16.75 -0.97
C VAL A 142 0.51 17.29 0.42
N VAL A 143 0.88 16.54 1.45
CA VAL A 143 0.73 16.95 2.86
C VAL A 143 2.04 16.77 3.60
N PRO A 144 2.36 17.64 4.58
CA PRO A 144 3.57 17.53 5.37
C PRO A 144 3.55 16.27 6.26
N GLY A 145 4.75 15.75 6.52
CA GLY A 145 4.93 14.59 7.40
C GLY A 145 4.77 13.25 6.68
N ASN A 146 4.50 12.22 7.45
CA ASN A 146 4.43 10.83 7.01
C ASN A 146 3.25 10.05 7.62
N ASP A 147 2.24 10.73 8.16
CA ASP A 147 1.06 10.15 8.79
C ASP A 147 -0.21 10.43 7.98
N ARG A 148 -1.07 9.43 7.85
CA ARG A 148 -2.33 9.46 7.07
C ARG A 148 -2.18 9.95 5.63
N CYS A 149 -1.08 9.60 5.02
CA CYS A 149 -0.80 9.88 3.62
C CYS A 149 -0.11 8.67 2.98
N PHE A 150 -0.22 8.54 1.69
CA PHE A 150 0.45 7.49 0.94
C PHE A 150 1.96 7.71 0.98
N SER A 151 2.68 6.77 1.57
CA SER A 151 4.13 6.79 1.75
C SER A 151 4.79 5.57 1.14
N PHE A 152 6.09 5.65 0.88
CA PHE A 152 6.87 4.52 0.36
C PHE A 152 7.13 3.48 1.44
N ASP A 153 6.84 2.22 1.11
CA ASP A 153 7.20 1.08 1.94
C ASP A 153 8.33 0.29 1.25
N PRO A 154 9.58 0.42 1.71
CA PRO A 154 10.71 -0.28 1.11
C PRO A 154 10.58 -1.80 1.25
N THR A 155 9.90 -2.29 2.29
CA THR A 155 9.73 -3.74 2.52
C THR A 155 8.85 -4.42 1.48
N ALA A 156 8.08 -3.66 0.72
CA ALA A 156 7.26 -4.16 -0.38
C ALA A 156 8.09 -4.90 -1.44
N PHE A 157 9.38 -4.55 -1.59
CA PHE A 157 10.29 -5.12 -2.59
C PHE A 157 11.16 -6.25 -2.03
N ASP A 158 11.22 -6.44 -0.72
CA ASP A 158 12.09 -7.43 -0.08
C ASP A 158 11.60 -8.88 -0.20
N GLY A 159 10.42 -9.09 -0.81
CA GLY A 159 9.84 -10.42 -1.04
C GLY A 159 9.53 -11.22 0.24
N ALA A 160 9.78 -10.65 1.39
CA ALA A 160 9.45 -11.28 2.67
C ALA A 160 7.94 -11.23 2.88
N PRO A 161 7.27 -12.37 3.17
CA PRO A 161 5.88 -12.34 3.58
C PRO A 161 5.81 -11.58 4.92
N THR A 162 5.32 -10.35 4.89
CA THR A 162 5.03 -9.61 6.12
C THR A 162 4.00 -10.43 6.91
N LEU A 163 4.46 -11.08 7.96
CA LEU A 163 3.59 -11.75 8.92
C LEU A 163 2.68 -10.67 9.50
N ARG A 164 1.42 -10.66 9.06
CA ARG A 164 0.44 -9.68 9.52
C ARG A 164 0.41 -9.72 11.05
N PRO A 165 0.36 -8.56 11.71
CA PRO A 165 0.33 -8.50 13.18
C PRO A 165 -0.77 -9.39 13.78
N ALA A 166 -1.88 -9.61 13.08
CA ALA A 166 -2.93 -10.53 13.47
C ALA A 166 -2.44 -12.00 13.61
N VAL A 167 -1.56 -12.46 12.73
CA VAL A 167 -1.01 -13.84 12.81
C VAL A 167 -0.05 -13.95 13.99
N VAL A 168 0.75 -12.92 14.22
CA VAL A 168 1.66 -12.86 15.38
C VAL A 168 0.85 -12.85 16.69
N CYS A 169 -0.19 -12.04 16.78
CA CYS A 169 -1.10 -12.02 17.94
C CYS A 169 -1.79 -13.37 18.16
N LEU A 170 -2.17 -14.06 17.09
CA LEU A 170 -2.82 -15.37 17.16
C LEU A 170 -1.86 -16.44 17.68
N VAL A 171 -0.63 -16.45 17.22
CA VAL A 171 0.41 -17.37 17.70
C VAL A 171 0.74 -17.12 19.16
N ILE A 172 0.86 -15.86 19.58
CA ILE A 172 1.11 -15.48 20.98
C ILE A 172 -0.07 -15.90 21.85
N ALA A 173 -1.32 -15.66 21.41
CA ALA A 173 -2.51 -16.03 22.18
C ALA A 173 -2.65 -17.56 22.34
N LEU A 174 -2.33 -18.33 21.29
CA LEU A 174 -2.31 -19.80 21.34
C LEU A 174 -1.20 -20.32 22.27
N ALA A 175 0.00 -19.75 22.19
CA ALA A 175 1.11 -20.11 23.07
C ALA A 175 0.79 -19.81 24.54
N ALA A 176 0.19 -18.67 24.84
CA ALA A 176 -0.25 -18.31 26.19
C ALA A 176 -1.38 -19.23 26.71
N ALA A 177 -2.29 -19.65 25.85
CA ALA A 177 -3.36 -20.59 26.22
C ALA A 177 -2.82 -21.99 26.54
N LEU A 178 -1.79 -22.43 25.81
CA LEU A 178 -1.14 -23.73 26.04
C LEU A 178 -0.21 -23.73 27.26
N ALA A 179 0.40 -22.59 27.56
CA ALA A 179 1.26 -22.45 28.74
C ALA A 179 0.49 -22.26 30.07
N GLY A 180 -0.81 -21.95 30.00
CA GLY A 180 -1.70 -21.82 31.14
C GLY A 180 -2.51 -23.07 31.46
N LEU A 181 -2.26 -24.18 30.76
CA LEU A 181 -2.74 -25.54 31.03
C LEU A 181 -1.68 -26.34 31.76
#